data_bd32fa1a5b18bce5075d32741666de62
#
_entry.id   bd32fa1a5b18bce5075d32741666de62
#
_cell.length_a   1.000
_cell.length_b   1.000
_cell.length_c   1.000
_cell.angle_alpha   90.00
_cell.angle_beta   90.00
_cell.angle_gamma   90.00
#
_symmetry.space_group_name_H-M   'P 1'
#
loop_
_entity.id
_entity.type
_entity.pdbx_description
1 polymer ?
#
loop_
_entity_poly.entity_id
_entity_poly.type
_entity_poly.pdbx_seq_one_letter_code
_entity_poly.pdbx_strand_id
1 'polypeptide(L)'
;MEIMTAKEFLKQYEEADRKARQHKAEYERELEMIGSLSVKMDGMPHGSNISKPTEEAALKLADRALKWKEAEENALRIRQEVYDTICNISGIEGRVLYERYINLHKWEEICILVHYSWNGIHHVHRRALQLVEEMMVLNGTHIR
;
A
#
# COMPACT_ATOMS: atom_id res chain seq x y z
N MET A 1 20.60 16.72 6.64
CA MET A 1 19.64 15.77 7.23
C MET A 1 18.22 16.20 6.88
N GLU A 2 17.52 15.34 6.19
CA GLU A 2 16.16 15.67 5.76
C GLU A 2 15.16 15.47 6.89
N ILE A 3 14.26 16.42 7.01
CA ILE A 3 13.17 16.35 7.98
C ILE A 3 11.92 15.95 7.22
N MET A 4 11.33 14.83 7.62
CA MET A 4 10.11 14.34 7.01
C MET A 4 8.93 15.19 7.48
N THR A 5 8.13 15.69 6.55
CA THR A 5 6.92 16.44 6.89
C THR A 5 5.81 15.46 7.31
N ALA A 6 4.79 15.99 7.97
CA ALA A 6 3.62 15.19 8.34
C ALA A 6 2.99 14.54 7.12
N LYS A 7 2.85 15.30 6.04
CA LYS A 7 2.25 14.78 4.81
C LYS A 7 3.07 13.67 4.20
N GLU A 8 4.39 13.82 4.17
CA GLU A 8 5.27 12.77 3.67
C GLU A 8 5.16 11.49 4.51
N PHE A 9 5.13 11.65 5.82
CA PHE A 9 4.97 10.52 6.74
C PHE A 9 3.66 9.77 6.48
N LEU A 10 2.56 10.52 6.38
CA LEU A 10 1.24 9.92 6.19
C LEU A 10 1.10 9.24 4.81
N LYS A 11 1.76 9.78 3.80
CA LYS A 11 1.71 9.22 2.44
C LYS A 11 2.52 7.94 2.26
N GLN A 12 3.33 7.58 3.23
CA GLN A 12 4.16 6.38 3.13
C GLN A 12 3.34 5.12 2.89
N TYR A 13 2.19 5.01 3.54
CA TYR A 13 1.35 3.83 3.37
C TYR A 13 0.80 3.71 1.96
N GLU A 14 0.34 4.81 1.38
CA GLU A 14 -0.17 4.81 0.00
C GLU A 14 0.88 4.27 -0.97
N GLU A 15 2.11 4.73 -0.84
CA GLU A 15 3.21 4.29 -1.68
C GLU A 15 3.54 2.82 -1.46
N ALA A 16 3.58 2.38 -0.20
CA ALA A 16 3.87 0.99 0.14
C ALA A 16 2.75 0.06 -0.36
N ASP A 17 1.51 0.49 -0.22
CA ASP A 17 0.35 -0.27 -0.70
C ASP A 17 0.39 -0.41 -2.23
N ARG A 18 0.75 0.66 -2.92
CA ARG A 18 0.88 0.65 -4.38
C ARG A 18 1.93 -0.37 -4.82
N LYS A 19 3.07 -0.39 -4.15
CA LYS A 19 4.13 -1.37 -4.46
C LYS A 19 3.68 -2.80 -4.21
N ALA A 20 2.97 -3.03 -3.11
CA ALA A 20 2.46 -4.37 -2.79
C ALA A 20 1.47 -4.84 -3.85
N ARG A 21 0.59 -3.95 -4.30
CA ARG A 21 -0.36 -4.27 -5.36
C ARG A 21 0.34 -4.56 -6.69
N GLN A 22 1.39 -3.84 -6.99
CA GLN A 22 2.18 -4.06 -8.20
C GLN A 22 2.81 -5.45 -8.18
N HIS A 23 3.45 -5.82 -7.07
CA HIS A 23 4.05 -7.14 -6.94
C HIS A 23 3.01 -8.26 -6.97
N LYS A 24 1.83 -8.01 -6.40
CA LYS A 24 0.72 -8.96 -6.47
C LYS A 24 0.29 -9.18 -7.92
N ALA A 25 0.15 -8.10 -8.68
CA ALA A 25 -0.24 -8.18 -10.09
C ALA A 25 0.79 -8.95 -10.92
N GLU A 26 2.08 -8.75 -10.64
CA GLU A 26 3.15 -9.50 -11.30
C GLU A 26 3.09 -10.99 -10.99
N TYR A 27 2.82 -11.31 -9.73
CA TYR A 27 2.66 -12.71 -9.31
C TYR A 27 1.47 -13.36 -10.02
N GLU A 28 0.33 -12.68 -10.04
CA GLU A 28 -0.90 -13.20 -10.68
C GLU A 28 -0.70 -13.40 -12.18
N ARG A 29 0.04 -12.50 -12.81
CA ARG A 29 0.37 -12.63 -14.24
C ARG A 29 1.22 -13.86 -14.52
N GLU A 30 2.23 -14.10 -13.69
CA GLU A 30 3.07 -15.30 -13.83
C GLU A 30 2.25 -16.58 -13.62
N LEU A 31 1.35 -16.55 -12.64
CA LEU A 31 0.48 -17.68 -12.34
C LEU A 31 -0.43 -17.99 -13.52
N GLU A 32 -1.00 -16.96 -14.15
CA GLU A 32 -1.83 -17.14 -15.35
C GLU A 32 -1.05 -17.71 -16.51
N MET A 33 0.18 -17.28 -16.70
CA MET A 33 1.05 -17.77 -17.77
C MET A 33 1.33 -19.25 -17.59
N ILE A 34 1.59 -19.69 -16.37
CA ILE A 34 1.80 -21.11 -16.07
C ILE A 34 0.54 -21.92 -16.34
N GLY A 35 -0.60 -21.42 -15.92
CA GLY A 35 -1.89 -22.06 -16.18
C GLY A 35 -2.18 -22.18 -17.67
N SER A 36 -1.90 -21.13 -18.41
CA SER A 36 -2.09 -21.12 -19.87
C SER A 36 -1.19 -22.12 -20.57
N LEU A 37 0.06 -22.24 -20.14
CA LEU A 37 0.99 -23.24 -20.68
C LEU A 37 0.53 -24.66 -20.37
N SER A 38 0.05 -24.87 -19.17
CA SER A 38 -0.50 -26.16 -18.74
C SER A 38 -1.65 -26.59 -19.62
N VAL A 39 -2.58 -25.69 -19.92
CA VAL A 39 -3.73 -25.95 -20.78
C VAL A 39 -3.29 -26.25 -22.20
N LYS A 40 -2.32 -25.53 -22.74
CA LYS A 40 -1.81 -25.74 -24.09
C LYS A 40 -1.11 -27.08 -24.26
N MET A 41 -0.52 -27.58 -23.19
CA MET A 41 0.21 -28.84 -23.19
C MET A 41 -0.71 -30.06 -22.93
N ASP A 42 -1.92 -29.77 -22.50
CA ASP A 42 -2.90 -30.82 -22.22
C ASP A 42 -3.33 -31.48 -23.52
N GLY A 43 -3.24 -32.82 -23.59
CA GLY A 43 -3.62 -33.58 -24.76
C GLY A 43 -2.51 -33.87 -25.76
N MET A 44 -1.30 -33.42 -25.51
CA MET A 44 -0.16 -33.76 -26.35
C MET A 44 0.67 -34.87 -25.72
N PRO A 45 1.10 -35.87 -26.52
CA PRO A 45 2.01 -36.90 -25.99
C PRO A 45 3.36 -36.26 -25.62
N HIS A 46 3.75 -36.44 -24.38
CA HIS A 46 4.93 -35.77 -23.88
C HIS A 46 6.11 -36.67 -23.74
N GLY A 47 7.21 -36.24 -24.32
CA GLY A 47 8.49 -36.74 -23.92
C GLY A 47 8.88 -36.15 -22.58
N SER A 48 9.93 -36.66 -22.01
CA SER A 48 10.44 -36.30 -20.69
C SER A 48 11.05 -34.91 -20.58
N ASN A 49 10.92 -34.06 -21.59
CA ASN A 49 11.65 -32.79 -21.67
C ASN A 49 10.88 -31.56 -21.19
N ILE A 50 9.84 -31.76 -20.39
CA ILE A 50 8.99 -30.66 -19.94
C ILE A 50 9.54 -29.99 -18.70
N SER A 51 10.50 -30.62 -18.04
CA SER A 51 10.93 -30.22 -16.71
C SER A 51 11.65 -28.86 -16.67
N LYS A 52 12.46 -28.51 -17.66
CA LYS A 52 13.26 -27.29 -17.59
C LYS A 52 12.45 -25.99 -17.64
N PRO A 53 11.58 -25.78 -18.64
CA PRO A 53 10.74 -24.58 -18.65
C PRO A 53 9.82 -24.51 -17.42
N THR A 54 9.35 -25.66 -16.94
CA THR A 54 8.50 -25.75 -15.77
C THR A 54 9.25 -25.39 -14.50
N GLU A 55 10.49 -25.84 -14.37
CA GLU A 55 11.35 -25.48 -13.25
C GLU A 55 11.65 -23.98 -13.21
N GLU A 56 12.01 -23.40 -14.35
CA GLU A 56 12.25 -21.97 -14.46
C GLU A 56 11.01 -21.18 -14.15
N ALA A 57 9.85 -21.61 -14.63
CA ALA A 57 8.58 -20.96 -14.35
C ALA A 57 8.24 -21.03 -12.86
N ALA A 58 8.49 -22.17 -12.23
CA ALA A 58 8.24 -22.35 -10.80
C ALA A 58 9.16 -21.44 -9.96
N LEU A 59 10.43 -21.34 -10.33
CA LEU A 59 11.38 -20.47 -9.64
C LEU A 59 11.00 -19.01 -9.79
N LYS A 60 10.58 -18.62 -10.97
CA LYS A 60 10.15 -17.25 -11.25
C LYS A 60 8.90 -16.92 -10.45
N LEU A 61 7.94 -17.84 -10.38
CA LEU A 61 6.73 -17.67 -9.60
C LEU A 61 7.05 -17.54 -8.11
N ALA A 62 7.96 -18.37 -7.60
CA ALA A 62 8.39 -18.31 -6.21
C ALA A 62 9.05 -16.96 -5.89
N ASP A 63 9.88 -16.44 -6.80
CA ASP A 63 10.50 -15.13 -6.64
C ASP A 63 9.44 -14.01 -6.59
N ARG A 64 8.46 -14.07 -7.49
CA ARG A 64 7.37 -13.10 -7.50
C ARG A 64 6.54 -13.16 -6.21
N ALA A 65 6.27 -14.36 -5.74
CA ALA A 65 5.52 -14.56 -4.49
C ALA A 65 6.27 -13.97 -3.30
N LEU A 66 7.58 -14.15 -3.25
CA LEU A 66 8.40 -13.62 -2.17
C LEU A 66 8.42 -12.09 -2.18
N LYS A 67 8.57 -11.49 -3.34
CA LYS A 67 8.56 -10.04 -3.48
C LYS A 67 7.23 -9.44 -3.06
N TRP A 68 6.15 -10.08 -3.46
CA TRP A 68 4.82 -9.66 -3.04
C TRP A 68 4.67 -9.74 -1.52
N LYS A 69 5.08 -10.87 -0.93
CA LYS A 69 5.00 -11.07 0.52
C LYS A 69 5.77 -9.99 1.29
N GLU A 70 6.99 -9.74 0.87
CA GLU A 70 7.83 -8.72 1.51
C GLU A 70 7.22 -7.32 1.41
N ALA A 71 6.70 -6.98 0.22
CA ALA A 71 6.07 -5.68 0.00
C ALA A 71 4.80 -5.53 0.84
N GLU A 72 4.02 -6.61 0.95
CA GLU A 72 2.80 -6.59 1.76
C GLU A 72 3.10 -6.44 3.25
N GLU A 73 4.08 -7.18 3.74
CA GLU A 73 4.51 -7.05 5.14
C GLU A 73 5.02 -5.65 5.46
N ASN A 74 5.79 -5.07 4.53
CA ASN A 74 6.27 -3.70 4.68
C ASN A 74 5.11 -2.70 4.70
N ALA A 75 4.12 -2.88 3.82
CA ALA A 75 2.95 -2.01 3.78
C ALA A 75 2.14 -2.09 5.07
N LEU A 76 1.97 -3.30 5.62
CA LEU A 76 1.25 -3.48 6.87
C LEU A 76 1.97 -2.82 8.05
N ARG A 77 3.29 -2.91 8.08
CA ARG A 77 4.09 -2.26 9.12
C ARG A 77 3.95 -0.75 9.05
N ILE A 78 4.07 -0.19 7.86
CA ILE A 78 3.92 1.26 7.65
C ILE A 78 2.50 1.70 7.98
N ARG A 79 1.50 0.92 7.57
CA ARG A 79 0.11 1.22 7.88
C ARG A 79 -0.10 1.33 9.40
N GLN A 80 0.50 0.41 10.16
CA GLN A 80 0.38 0.42 11.61
C GLN A 80 1.00 1.68 12.21
N GLU A 81 2.16 2.10 11.72
CA GLU A 81 2.81 3.32 12.19
C GLU A 81 1.96 4.55 11.92
N VAL A 82 1.41 4.65 10.72
CA VAL A 82 0.53 5.76 10.33
C VAL A 82 -0.75 5.73 11.16
N TYR A 83 -1.34 4.55 11.30
CA TYR A 83 -2.56 4.36 12.07
C TYR A 83 -2.37 4.78 13.53
N ASP A 84 -1.28 4.36 14.15
CA ASP A 84 -1.00 4.70 15.55
C ASP A 84 -0.87 6.21 15.74
N THR A 85 -0.28 6.89 14.78
CA THR A 85 -0.18 8.35 14.83
C THR A 85 -1.56 9.01 14.69
N ILE A 86 -2.35 8.55 13.73
CA ILE A 86 -3.68 9.11 13.47
C ILE A 86 -4.63 8.89 14.66
N CYS A 87 -4.51 7.75 15.34
CA CYS A 87 -5.35 7.44 16.49
C CYS A 87 -5.24 8.44 17.63
N ASN A 88 -4.15 9.18 17.68
CA ASN A 88 -3.96 10.21 18.69
C ASN A 88 -4.61 11.55 18.33
N ILE A 89 -5.13 11.65 17.11
CA ILE A 89 -5.82 12.86 16.65
C ILE A 89 -7.33 12.64 16.77
N SER A 90 -7.98 13.39 17.63
CA SER A 90 -9.42 13.23 17.84
C SER A 90 -10.23 14.12 16.91
N GLY A 91 -11.53 13.87 16.85
CA GLY A 91 -12.47 14.71 16.12
C GLY A 91 -12.42 14.52 14.60
N ILE A 92 -12.92 15.53 13.92
CA ILE A 92 -13.00 15.51 12.45
C ILE A 92 -11.60 15.43 11.81
N GLU A 93 -10.62 16.03 12.43
CA GLU A 93 -9.25 15.98 11.93
C GLU A 93 -8.75 14.54 11.84
N GLY A 94 -8.95 13.78 12.91
CA GLY A 94 -8.54 12.38 12.93
C GLY A 94 -9.30 11.55 11.92
N ARG A 95 -10.58 11.79 11.77
CA ARG A 95 -11.41 11.07 10.81
C ARG A 95 -10.97 11.33 9.37
N VAL A 96 -10.70 12.57 9.04
CA VAL A 96 -10.25 12.95 7.70
C VAL A 96 -8.91 12.29 7.38
N LEU A 97 -7.99 12.28 8.34
CA LEU A 97 -6.70 11.61 8.15
C LEU A 97 -6.87 10.11 7.92
N TYR A 98 -7.75 9.48 8.68
CA TYR A 98 -8.01 8.06 8.53
C TYR A 98 -8.57 7.74 7.15
N GLU A 99 -9.58 8.49 6.72
CA GLU A 99 -10.18 8.25 5.41
C GLU A 99 -9.22 8.50 4.26
N ARG A 100 -8.38 9.51 4.39
CA ARG A 100 -7.45 9.85 3.32
C ARG A 100 -6.22 8.95 3.28
N TYR A 101 -5.61 8.67 4.44
CA TYR A 101 -4.29 8.05 4.49
C TYR A 101 -4.31 6.56 4.84
N ILE A 102 -5.37 6.06 5.43
CA ILE A 102 -5.54 4.63 5.72
C ILE A 102 -6.47 3.99 4.70
N ASN A 103 -7.67 4.56 4.52
CA ASN A 103 -8.64 4.03 3.56
C ASN A 103 -8.35 4.47 2.12
N LEU A 104 -7.46 5.42 1.94
CA LEU A 104 -6.99 5.91 0.64
C LEU A 104 -8.13 6.45 -0.24
N HIS A 105 -9.13 7.05 0.38
CA HIS A 105 -10.24 7.67 -0.34
C HIS A 105 -9.82 8.97 -1.00
N LYS A 106 -10.47 9.27 -2.11
CA LYS A 106 -10.29 10.55 -2.80
C LYS A 106 -10.99 11.65 -2.02
N TRP A 107 -10.52 12.88 -2.20
CA TRP A 107 -11.10 14.02 -1.49
C TRP A 107 -12.59 14.18 -1.74
N GLU A 108 -13.06 13.92 -2.97
CA GLU A 108 -14.47 13.98 -3.31
C GLU A 108 -15.30 13.01 -2.48
N GLU A 109 -14.77 11.79 -2.30
CA GLU A 109 -15.42 10.76 -1.48
C GLU A 109 -15.46 11.16 -0.01
N ILE A 110 -14.36 11.74 0.48
CA ILE A 110 -14.26 12.16 1.88
C ILE A 110 -15.27 13.27 2.19
N CYS A 111 -15.42 14.24 1.26
CA CYS A 111 -16.41 15.29 1.41
C CYS A 111 -17.82 14.73 1.63
N ILE A 112 -18.17 13.69 0.88
CA ILE A 112 -19.46 13.01 1.01
C ILE A 112 -19.56 12.27 2.35
N LEU A 113 -18.51 11.56 2.72
CA LEU A 113 -18.50 10.75 3.94
C LEU A 113 -18.64 11.58 5.21
N VAL A 114 -17.99 12.73 5.26
CA VAL A 114 -18.00 13.57 6.47
C VAL A 114 -18.90 14.79 6.36
N HIS A 115 -19.59 14.95 5.23
CA HIS A 115 -20.54 16.06 4.98
C HIS A 115 -19.88 17.43 5.08
N TYR A 116 -18.70 17.57 4.46
CA TYR A 116 -18.00 18.84 4.37
C TYR A 116 -17.90 19.31 2.92
N SER A 117 -17.84 20.64 2.75
CA SER A 117 -17.60 21.22 1.45
C SER A 117 -16.15 21.02 1.04
N TRP A 118 -15.85 21.23 -0.24
CA TRP A 118 -14.50 21.14 -0.75
C TRP A 118 -13.52 22.06 0.01
N ASN A 119 -13.92 23.31 0.19
CA ASN A 119 -13.07 24.25 0.92
C ASN A 119 -12.94 23.89 2.39
N GLY A 120 -14.04 23.46 3.00
CA GLY A 120 -14.06 23.05 4.41
C GLY A 120 -13.16 21.86 4.67
N ILE A 121 -13.18 20.87 3.79
CA ILE A 121 -12.37 19.67 3.98
C ILE A 121 -10.88 19.98 3.91
N HIS A 122 -10.46 20.89 3.06
CA HIS A 122 -9.05 21.27 2.97
C HIS A 122 -8.59 22.08 4.17
N HIS A 123 -9.48 22.86 4.78
CA HIS A 123 -9.20 23.52 6.06
C HIS A 123 -8.98 22.50 7.17
N VAL A 124 -9.84 21.51 7.26
CA VAL A 124 -9.72 20.42 8.24
C VAL A 124 -8.40 19.68 8.02
N HIS A 125 -8.07 19.37 6.78
CA HIS A 125 -6.85 18.66 6.44
C HIS A 125 -5.61 19.44 6.88
N ARG A 126 -5.56 20.75 6.63
CA ARG A 126 -4.44 21.56 7.05
C ARG A 126 -4.25 21.57 8.57
N ARG A 127 -5.37 21.70 9.31
CA ARG A 127 -5.34 21.62 10.77
C ARG A 127 -4.84 20.26 11.24
N ALA A 128 -5.34 19.21 10.59
CA ALA A 128 -4.95 17.84 10.90
C ALA A 128 -3.44 17.64 10.71
N LEU A 129 -2.91 18.14 9.60
CA LEU A 129 -1.47 18.02 9.33
C LEU A 129 -0.64 18.77 10.38
N GLN A 130 -1.12 19.92 10.84
CA GLN A 130 -0.43 20.66 11.90
C GLN A 130 -0.40 19.85 13.21
N LEU A 131 -1.51 19.19 13.54
CA LEU A 131 -1.57 18.35 14.74
C LEU A 131 -0.61 17.18 14.65
N VAL A 132 -0.53 16.54 13.49
CA VAL A 132 0.42 15.46 13.26
C VAL A 132 1.85 15.97 13.37
N GLU A 133 2.13 17.13 12.80
CA GLU A 133 3.45 17.75 12.86
C GLU A 133 3.88 17.97 14.31
N GLU A 134 3.00 18.50 15.13
CA GLU A 134 3.24 18.71 16.55
C GLU A 134 3.55 17.41 17.28
N MET A 135 2.78 16.36 16.97
CA MET A 135 3.01 15.04 17.55
C MET A 135 4.35 14.47 17.17
N MET A 136 4.73 14.60 15.90
CA MET A 136 6.00 14.09 15.41
C MET A 136 7.18 14.78 16.08
N VAL A 137 7.07 16.08 16.32
CA VAL A 137 8.08 16.83 17.05
C VAL A 137 8.19 16.33 18.48
N LEU A 138 7.04 16.18 19.16
CA LEU A 138 7.01 15.72 20.56
C LEU A 138 7.60 14.32 20.70
N ASN A 139 7.33 13.45 19.75
CA ASN A 139 7.78 12.06 19.80
C ASN A 139 9.18 11.86 19.22
N GLY A 140 9.81 12.92 18.75
CA GLY A 140 11.12 12.83 18.13
C GLY A 140 11.13 12.12 16.78
N THR A 141 9.97 11.75 16.26
CA THR A 141 9.84 11.02 14.99
C THR A 141 10.16 11.91 13.80
N HIS A 142 9.95 13.19 13.98
CA HIS A 142 10.12 14.20 12.93
C HIS A 142 11.58 14.42 12.58
N ILE A 143 12.46 14.17 13.51
CA ILE A 143 13.88 14.42 13.35
C ILE A 143 14.55 13.15 12.85
N ARG A 144 14.65 13.00 11.54
CA ARG A 144 15.35 11.85 10.94
C ARG A 144 16.03 12.28 9.63
#